data_83247015580bceba0eb18478e92bd363
#
_entry.id   83247015580bceba0eb18478e92bd363
#
_cell.length_a   1.000
_cell.length_b   1.000
_cell.length_c   1.000
_cell.angle_alpha   90.00
_cell.angle_beta   90.00
_cell.angle_gamma   90.00
#
_symmetry.space_group_name_H-M   'P 1'
#
loop_
_entity.id
_entity.type
_entity.pdbx_description
1 polymer ?
#
loop_
_entity_poly.entity_id
_entity_poly.type
_entity_poly.pdbx_seq_one_letter_code
_entity_poly.pdbx_strand_id
1 'polypeptide(L)'
;MLIAQSPFQGIIEVSKPLLQKGKVIKMANKTNDLAHTKWMCKYHIVFTPKYRRKIIYNQYKESIRDILKQLCAYKGVEIIEGHLMPDHIHMLVSIPPKYSVSQFMGYLKGKSALMIFDKHANLNYKFGNRHFWSEGYYVSTVGLNEATIKSIYKTRRSTISCRINSV
;
A
#
# COMPACT_ATOMS: atom_id res chain seq x y z
N MET A 1 25.91 32.70 -32.49
CA MET A 1 25.84 31.27 -32.32
C MET A 1 25.16 30.97 -30.99
N LEU A 2 23.85 30.75 -31.06
CA LEU A 2 22.93 30.80 -29.93
C LEU A 2 22.71 29.38 -29.40
N ILE A 3 22.96 29.18 -28.12
CA ILE A 3 22.69 27.93 -27.38
C ILE A 3 21.28 28.06 -26.84
N ALA A 4 20.40 27.16 -27.28
CA ALA A 4 19.02 27.09 -26.82
C ALA A 4 18.97 26.43 -25.41
N GLN A 5 18.45 27.18 -24.46
CA GLN A 5 18.10 26.73 -23.14
C GLN A 5 16.71 26.08 -23.19
N SER A 6 16.60 24.89 -22.63
CA SER A 6 15.34 24.17 -22.43
C SER A 6 14.72 24.57 -21.07
N PRO A 7 13.43 24.94 -21.04
CA PRO A 7 12.74 25.25 -19.80
C PRO A 7 11.76 24.12 -19.44
N PHE A 8 12.07 23.29 -18.47
CA PHE A 8 11.05 22.55 -17.73
C PHE A 8 11.45 22.43 -16.26
N GLN A 9 11.26 23.52 -15.52
CA GLN A 9 11.09 23.48 -14.08
C GLN A 9 9.59 23.57 -13.79
N GLY A 10 8.94 22.43 -13.61
CA GLY A 10 7.60 22.31 -13.04
C GLY A 10 7.72 21.93 -11.57
N ILE A 11 7.83 22.94 -10.71
CA ILE A 11 7.73 22.78 -9.25
C ILE A 11 6.28 22.46 -8.93
N ILE A 12 5.99 21.23 -8.53
CA ILE A 12 4.70 20.91 -7.91
C ILE A 12 4.79 21.35 -6.46
N GLU A 13 4.24 22.51 -6.20
CA GLU A 13 4.05 23.06 -4.86
C GLU A 13 3.04 22.19 -4.10
N VAL A 14 3.56 21.38 -3.18
CA VAL A 14 2.72 20.67 -2.21
C VAL A 14 2.28 21.70 -1.18
N SER A 15 1.04 22.15 -1.28
CA SER A 15 0.42 23.05 -0.31
C SER A 15 0.51 22.46 1.09
N LYS A 16 1.31 23.14 1.95
CA LYS A 16 1.39 22.87 3.38
C LYS A 16 0.02 23.13 4.03
N PRO A 17 -0.50 22.22 4.87
CA PRO A 17 -1.69 22.53 5.64
C PRO A 17 -1.35 23.56 6.72
N LEU A 18 -2.07 24.69 6.71
CA LEU A 18 -2.03 25.70 7.75
C LEU A 18 -2.40 25.08 9.10
N LEU A 19 -1.51 25.23 10.08
CA LEU A 19 -1.80 24.96 11.49
C LEU A 19 -2.86 25.95 11.99
N GLN A 20 -4.11 25.53 12.09
CA GLN A 20 -5.11 26.20 12.92
C GLN A 20 -5.15 25.54 14.28
N LYS A 21 -4.91 26.36 15.31
CA LYS A 21 -4.96 26.02 16.73
C LYS A 21 -6.34 25.49 17.12
N GLY A 22 -6.38 24.33 17.79
CA GLY A 22 -7.37 24.07 18.82
C GLY A 22 -8.78 23.65 18.38
N LYS A 23 -8.92 22.72 17.44
CA LYS A 23 -10.16 21.97 17.29
C LYS A 23 -9.83 20.49 17.18
N VAL A 24 -10.13 19.74 18.25
CA VAL A 24 -10.15 18.28 18.19
C VAL A 24 -11.24 17.90 17.20
N ILE A 25 -10.85 17.73 15.94
CA ILE A 25 -11.74 17.17 14.93
C ILE A 25 -11.90 15.71 15.32
N LYS A 26 -13.03 15.36 15.95
CA LYS A 26 -13.52 13.98 15.93
C LYS A 26 -13.50 13.57 14.47
N MET A 27 -12.56 12.71 14.10
CA MET A 27 -12.57 12.08 12.78
C MET A 27 -13.88 11.31 12.68
N ALA A 28 -14.87 11.92 12.08
CA ALA A 28 -16.09 11.24 11.68
C ALA A 28 -15.65 10.09 10.77
N ASN A 29 -16.04 8.87 11.13
CA ASN A 29 -15.83 7.69 10.29
C ASN A 29 -16.40 8.01 8.91
N LYS A 30 -15.52 8.26 7.93
CA LYS A 30 -15.91 8.56 6.57
C LYS A 30 -16.61 7.34 6.01
N THR A 31 -17.93 7.40 5.93
CA THR A 31 -18.72 6.39 5.23
C THR A 31 -18.61 6.64 3.73
N ASN A 32 -18.35 5.61 2.95
CA ASN A 32 -18.36 5.68 1.50
C ASN A 32 -19.79 5.51 0.99
N ASP A 33 -20.17 6.27 -0.01
CA ASP A 33 -21.50 6.23 -0.62
C ASP A 33 -21.43 5.60 -2.02
N LEU A 34 -22.38 4.72 -2.30
CA LEU A 34 -22.67 4.13 -3.60
C LEU A 34 -24.14 4.35 -3.89
N ALA A 35 -24.47 5.32 -4.75
CA ALA A 35 -25.83 5.67 -5.09
C ALA A 35 -26.76 5.84 -3.85
N HIS A 36 -27.35 4.76 -3.36
CA HIS A 36 -28.25 4.74 -2.20
C HIS A 36 -27.70 3.92 -1.02
N THR A 37 -26.44 3.44 -1.09
CA THR A 37 -25.86 2.54 -0.09
C THR A 37 -24.66 3.17 0.58
N LYS A 38 -24.73 3.36 1.89
CA LYS A 38 -23.58 3.73 2.74
C LYS A 38 -22.86 2.46 3.17
N TRP A 39 -21.53 2.43 3.05
CA TRP A 39 -20.75 1.26 3.40
C TRP A 39 -19.42 1.60 4.07
N MET A 40 -18.90 0.67 4.87
CA MET A 40 -17.63 0.79 5.57
C MET A 40 -16.99 -0.59 5.65
N CYS A 41 -16.51 -1.07 4.51
CA CYS A 41 -15.87 -2.37 4.38
C CYS A 41 -14.36 -2.21 4.43
N LYS A 42 -13.79 -2.19 5.64
CA LYS A 42 -12.36 -2.05 5.88
C LYS A 42 -11.73 -3.38 6.25
N TYR A 43 -10.62 -3.69 5.60
CA TYR A 43 -9.91 -4.94 5.78
C TYR A 43 -8.43 -4.69 6.03
N HIS A 44 -7.89 -5.38 7.03
CA HIS A 44 -6.46 -5.51 7.21
C HIS A 44 -6.01 -6.78 6.50
N ILE A 45 -5.13 -6.61 5.51
CA ILE A 45 -4.66 -7.70 4.65
C ILE A 45 -3.15 -7.82 4.80
N VAL A 46 -2.67 -9.07 4.95
CA VAL A 46 -1.23 -9.38 4.98
C VAL A 46 -0.93 -10.43 3.93
N PHE A 47 0.07 -10.19 3.11
CA PHE A 47 0.53 -11.15 2.12
C PHE A 47 2.04 -11.05 1.91
N THR A 48 2.63 -12.12 1.38
CA THR A 48 4.08 -12.30 1.34
C THR A 48 4.55 -12.64 -0.07
N PRO A 49 5.80 -12.28 -0.42
CA PRO A 49 6.48 -12.88 -1.57
C PRO A 49 6.61 -14.39 -1.41
N LYS A 50 6.69 -15.11 -2.53
CA LYS A 50 6.87 -16.57 -2.54
C LYS A 50 8.13 -16.94 -1.75
N TYR A 51 8.00 -17.93 -0.89
CA TYR A 51 9.05 -18.40 0.04
C TYR A 51 9.50 -17.33 1.05
N ARG A 52 8.66 -16.31 1.34
CA ARG A 52 8.99 -15.19 2.25
C ARG A 52 10.35 -14.54 1.95
N ARG A 53 10.72 -14.47 0.68
CA ARG A 53 12.00 -13.88 0.28
C ARG A 53 12.04 -12.40 0.65
N LYS A 54 13.13 -11.98 1.28
CA LYS A 54 13.38 -10.58 1.65
C LYS A 54 13.81 -9.78 0.42
N ILE A 55 12.86 -9.32 -0.39
CA ILE A 55 13.12 -8.59 -1.64
C ILE A 55 12.46 -7.22 -1.69
N ILE A 56 11.55 -6.92 -0.73
CA ILE A 56 10.85 -5.64 -0.68
C ILE A 56 11.72 -4.61 0.05
N TYR A 57 12.82 -4.19 -0.59
CA TYR A 57 13.73 -3.18 -0.06
C TYR A 57 14.26 -2.27 -1.18
N ASN A 58 14.85 -1.12 -0.81
CA ASN A 58 15.42 -0.15 -1.73
C ASN A 58 14.46 0.20 -2.90
N GLN A 59 15.01 0.21 -4.12
CA GLN A 59 14.26 0.51 -5.35
C GLN A 59 13.04 -0.40 -5.60
N TYR A 60 13.10 -1.66 -5.18
CA TYR A 60 11.96 -2.57 -5.32
C TYR A 60 10.79 -2.16 -4.43
N LYS A 61 11.06 -1.69 -3.21
CA LYS A 61 10.05 -1.25 -2.26
C LYS A 61 9.19 -0.11 -2.83
N GLU A 62 9.84 0.90 -3.41
CA GLU A 62 9.14 2.03 -4.01
C GLU A 62 8.34 1.61 -5.23
N SER A 63 8.94 0.82 -6.09
CA SER A 63 8.30 0.30 -7.30
C SER A 63 7.06 -0.53 -6.98
N ILE A 64 7.17 -1.46 -6.02
CA ILE A 64 6.05 -2.30 -5.57
C ILE A 64 4.95 -1.45 -4.95
N ARG A 65 5.30 -0.47 -4.11
CA ARG A 65 4.35 0.47 -3.51
C ARG A 65 3.52 1.19 -4.57
N ASP A 66 4.19 1.72 -5.59
CA ASP A 66 3.52 2.50 -6.62
C ASP A 66 2.63 1.63 -7.51
N ILE A 67 3.06 0.42 -7.85
CA ILE A 67 2.26 -0.58 -8.57
C ILE A 67 1.00 -0.93 -7.76
N LEU A 68 1.13 -1.21 -6.46
CA LEU A 68 -0.02 -1.54 -5.62
C LEU A 68 -1.00 -0.37 -5.50
N LYS A 69 -0.50 0.87 -5.33
CA LYS A 69 -1.34 2.08 -5.32
C LYS A 69 -2.12 2.23 -6.61
N GLN A 70 -1.45 2.09 -7.76
CA GLN A 70 -2.08 2.19 -9.08
C GLN A 70 -3.19 1.15 -9.27
N LEU A 71 -2.93 -0.10 -8.91
CA LEU A 71 -3.91 -1.18 -9.05
C LEU A 71 -5.11 -1.02 -8.11
N CYS A 72 -4.89 -0.55 -6.88
CA CYS A 72 -5.97 -0.23 -5.95
C CYS A 72 -6.82 0.92 -6.49
N ALA A 73 -6.21 2.01 -6.95
CA ALA A 73 -6.91 3.14 -7.53
C ALA A 73 -7.75 2.74 -8.75
N TYR A 74 -7.23 1.89 -9.62
CA TYR A 74 -7.96 1.37 -10.79
C TYR A 74 -9.24 0.60 -10.41
N LYS A 75 -9.23 -0.11 -9.27
CA LYS A 75 -10.42 -0.80 -8.74
C LYS A 75 -11.29 0.07 -7.83
N GLY A 76 -10.92 1.32 -7.60
CA GLY A 76 -11.62 2.19 -6.64
C GLY A 76 -11.48 1.71 -5.20
N VAL A 77 -10.41 0.99 -4.88
CA VAL A 77 -10.07 0.55 -3.52
C VAL A 77 -9.18 1.60 -2.88
N GLU A 78 -9.62 2.16 -1.76
CA GLU A 78 -8.87 3.15 -0.99
C GLU A 78 -7.85 2.45 -0.10
N ILE A 79 -6.58 2.84 -0.19
CA ILE A 79 -5.54 2.42 0.76
C ILE A 79 -5.53 3.43 1.90
N ILE A 80 -5.97 3.02 3.08
CA ILE A 80 -5.99 3.85 4.29
C ILE A 80 -4.59 3.94 4.87
N GLU A 81 -3.93 2.78 4.96
CA GLU A 81 -2.56 2.66 5.46
C GLU A 81 -1.87 1.45 4.83
N GLY A 82 -0.55 1.52 4.64
CA GLY A 82 0.22 0.42 4.09
C GLY A 82 1.66 0.42 4.56
N HIS A 83 2.15 -0.76 4.98
CA HIS A 83 3.51 -0.97 5.40
C HIS A 83 4.14 -2.11 4.62
N LEU A 84 5.21 -1.77 3.90
CA LEU A 84 6.00 -2.73 3.14
C LEU A 84 7.23 -3.11 3.98
N MET A 85 7.21 -4.34 4.47
CA MET A 85 8.33 -4.96 5.15
C MET A 85 9.17 -5.76 4.14
N PRO A 86 10.42 -6.11 4.43
CA PRO A 86 11.27 -6.81 3.46
C PRO A 86 10.68 -8.13 2.94
N ASP A 87 9.93 -8.88 3.76
CA ASP A 87 9.40 -10.21 3.49
C ASP A 87 7.87 -10.31 3.50
N HIS A 88 7.16 -9.21 3.77
CA HIS A 88 5.70 -9.17 3.78
C HIS A 88 5.15 -7.76 3.64
N ILE A 89 3.86 -7.68 3.32
CA ILE A 89 3.13 -6.41 3.19
C ILE A 89 1.92 -6.43 4.10
N HIS A 90 1.72 -5.34 4.84
CA HIS A 90 0.48 -5.03 5.55
C HIS A 90 -0.25 -3.93 4.81
N MET A 91 -1.53 -4.11 4.55
CA MET A 91 -2.39 -3.09 3.95
C MET A 91 -3.70 -2.99 4.71
N LEU A 92 -4.06 -1.78 5.09
CA LEU A 92 -5.41 -1.43 5.55
C LEU A 92 -6.13 -0.80 4.37
N VAL A 93 -7.15 -1.47 3.85
CA VAL A 93 -7.86 -1.07 2.63
C VAL A 93 -9.36 -1.01 2.86
N SER A 94 -10.01 -0.10 2.13
CA SER A 94 -11.45 0.03 2.04
C SER A 94 -11.90 -0.51 0.68
N ILE A 95 -12.53 -1.69 0.66
CA ILE A 95 -12.93 -2.39 -0.57
C ILE A 95 -14.42 -2.14 -0.82
N PRO A 96 -14.82 -1.62 -2.00
CA PRO A 96 -16.23 -1.47 -2.34
C PRO A 96 -17.00 -2.79 -2.30
N PRO A 97 -18.26 -2.82 -1.85
CA PRO A 97 -19.05 -4.05 -1.69
C PRO A 97 -19.24 -4.87 -2.97
N LYS A 98 -19.08 -4.24 -4.14
CA LYS A 98 -19.14 -4.90 -5.45
C LYS A 98 -18.03 -5.92 -5.69
N TYR A 99 -16.97 -5.92 -4.88
CA TYR A 99 -15.88 -6.88 -4.97
C TYR A 99 -15.80 -7.75 -3.72
N SER A 100 -15.64 -9.05 -3.90
CA SER A 100 -15.20 -9.91 -2.80
C SER A 100 -13.70 -9.69 -2.53
N VAL A 101 -13.28 -9.93 -1.30
CA VAL A 101 -11.85 -9.84 -0.93
C VAL A 101 -10.99 -10.78 -1.78
N SER A 102 -11.50 -11.99 -2.06
CA SER A 102 -10.79 -12.99 -2.87
C SER A 102 -10.60 -12.54 -4.32
N GLN A 103 -11.62 -11.98 -4.95
CA GLN A 103 -11.54 -11.42 -6.31
C GLN A 103 -10.53 -10.26 -6.36
N PHE A 104 -10.59 -9.37 -5.38
CA PHE A 104 -9.66 -8.25 -5.30
C PHE A 104 -8.22 -8.72 -5.10
N MET A 105 -7.97 -9.67 -4.20
CA MET A 105 -6.63 -10.20 -3.94
C MET A 105 -6.07 -11.00 -5.12
N GLY A 106 -6.90 -11.78 -5.79
CA GLY A 106 -6.52 -12.46 -7.03
C GLY A 106 -6.06 -11.48 -8.11
N TYR A 107 -6.85 -10.42 -8.32
CA TYR A 107 -6.49 -9.33 -9.23
C TYR A 107 -5.21 -8.62 -8.80
N LEU A 108 -5.12 -8.17 -7.53
CA LEU A 108 -4.00 -7.40 -7.03
C LEU A 108 -2.69 -8.18 -7.15
N LYS A 109 -2.65 -9.42 -6.66
CA LYS A 109 -1.46 -10.29 -6.71
C LYS A 109 -1.08 -10.68 -8.14
N GLY A 110 -2.05 -11.03 -8.97
CA GLY A 110 -1.80 -11.43 -10.36
C GLY A 110 -1.24 -10.27 -11.19
N LYS A 111 -1.91 -9.12 -11.19
CA LYS A 111 -1.47 -7.95 -11.97
C LYS A 111 -0.18 -7.34 -11.45
N SER A 112 -0.03 -7.22 -10.12
CA SER A 112 1.22 -6.69 -9.56
C SER A 112 2.42 -7.60 -9.85
N ALA A 113 2.26 -8.92 -9.83
CA ALA A 113 3.34 -9.83 -10.18
C ALA A 113 3.84 -9.60 -11.62
N LEU A 114 2.93 -9.47 -12.58
CA LEU A 114 3.29 -9.17 -13.97
C LEU A 114 4.03 -7.83 -14.09
N MET A 115 3.47 -6.76 -13.51
CA MET A 115 4.08 -5.43 -13.57
C MET A 115 5.44 -5.36 -12.88
N ILE A 116 5.63 -6.13 -11.79
CA ILE A 116 6.92 -6.21 -11.10
C ILE A 116 7.95 -6.90 -11.99
N PHE A 117 7.60 -7.99 -12.66
CA PHE A 117 8.51 -8.69 -13.56
C PHE A 117 8.81 -7.91 -14.84
N ASP A 118 7.85 -7.16 -15.36
CA ASP A 118 8.07 -6.30 -16.53
C ASP A 118 9.04 -5.15 -16.19
N LYS A 119 8.89 -4.57 -15.00
CA LYS A 119 9.75 -3.47 -14.55
C LYS A 119 11.12 -3.96 -14.05
N HIS A 120 11.20 -5.16 -13.52
CA HIS A 120 12.39 -5.75 -12.89
C HIS A 120 12.67 -7.16 -13.44
N ALA A 121 13.12 -7.22 -14.70
CA ALA A 121 13.38 -8.48 -15.40
C ALA A 121 14.34 -9.43 -14.67
N ASN A 122 15.27 -8.88 -13.89
CA ASN A 122 16.21 -9.67 -13.08
C ASN A 122 15.53 -10.52 -11.99
N LEU A 123 14.31 -10.17 -11.57
CA LEU A 123 13.55 -10.97 -10.63
C LEU A 123 12.94 -12.23 -11.25
N ASN A 124 12.75 -12.27 -12.57
CA ASN A 124 12.24 -13.46 -13.27
C ASN A 124 13.10 -14.69 -13.00
N TYR A 125 14.42 -14.53 -13.01
CA TYR A 125 15.37 -15.64 -12.77
C TYR A 125 15.28 -16.20 -11.34
N LYS A 126 14.88 -15.34 -10.37
CA LYS A 126 14.76 -15.74 -8.96
C LYS A 126 13.43 -16.42 -8.63
N PHE A 127 12.39 -16.15 -9.40
CA PHE A 127 11.03 -16.57 -9.12
C PHE A 127 10.45 -17.50 -10.18
N GLY A 128 11.16 -18.36 -10.78
CA GLY A 128 10.70 -19.28 -11.84
C GLY A 128 9.16 -19.34 -11.98
N ASN A 129 8.65 -19.41 -13.18
CA ASN A 129 7.21 -19.44 -13.50
C ASN A 129 6.37 -18.19 -13.13
N ARG A 130 7.00 -17.02 -12.98
CA ARG A 130 6.32 -15.73 -12.75
C ARG A 130 5.40 -15.66 -11.52
N HIS A 131 5.61 -16.51 -10.53
CA HIS A 131 4.88 -16.48 -9.25
C HIS A 131 5.63 -15.65 -8.22
N PHE A 132 5.37 -14.35 -8.21
CA PHE A 132 6.02 -13.44 -7.27
C PHE A 132 5.49 -13.58 -5.84
N TRP A 133 4.17 -13.74 -5.68
CA TRP A 133 3.48 -13.83 -4.40
C TRP A 133 3.23 -15.28 -3.98
N SER A 134 3.20 -15.52 -2.68
CA SER A 134 2.64 -16.75 -2.10
C SER A 134 1.17 -16.90 -2.47
N GLU A 135 0.64 -18.11 -2.49
CA GLU A 135 -0.76 -18.37 -2.85
C GLU A 135 -1.74 -17.75 -1.85
N GLY A 136 -1.52 -17.94 -0.56
CA GLY A 136 -2.38 -17.43 0.50
C GLY A 136 -2.20 -15.95 0.82
N TYR A 137 -3.08 -15.46 1.67
CA TYR A 137 -3.02 -14.16 2.35
C TYR A 137 -3.80 -14.26 3.66
N TYR A 138 -3.49 -13.38 4.62
CA TYR A 138 -4.28 -13.20 5.83
C TYR A 138 -5.21 -12.02 5.64
N VAL A 139 -6.45 -12.11 6.10
CA VAL A 139 -7.40 -11.01 6.10
C VAL A 139 -8.19 -10.97 7.40
N SER A 140 -8.37 -9.79 7.94
CA SER A 140 -9.30 -9.53 9.03
C SER A 140 -10.14 -8.29 8.72
N THR A 141 -11.39 -8.31 9.15
CA THR A 141 -12.27 -7.15 9.11
C THR A 141 -11.84 -6.15 10.18
N VAL A 142 -11.89 -4.88 9.83
CA VAL A 142 -11.61 -3.79 10.77
C VAL A 142 -12.89 -3.05 11.04
N GLY A 143 -13.40 -3.21 12.27
CA GLY A 143 -14.55 -2.46 12.74
C GLY A 143 -14.21 -1.00 13.06
N LEU A 144 -14.97 -0.39 13.98
CA LEU A 144 -14.82 1.01 14.40
C LEU A 144 -13.48 1.36 15.07
N ASN A 145 -12.64 0.37 15.39
CA ASN A 145 -11.37 0.55 16.14
C ASN A 145 -10.15 0.77 15.25
N GLU A 146 -10.23 1.66 14.24
CA GLU A 146 -9.07 2.07 13.45
C GLU A 146 -7.88 2.56 14.30
N ALA A 147 -8.17 3.21 15.42
CA ALA A 147 -7.15 3.72 16.33
C ALA A 147 -6.26 2.60 16.89
N THR A 148 -6.83 1.44 17.20
CA THR A 148 -6.10 0.29 17.73
C THR A 148 -5.16 -0.28 16.67
N ILE A 149 -5.58 -0.37 15.41
CA ILE A 149 -4.75 -0.88 14.33
C ILE A 149 -3.62 0.08 14.01
N LYS A 150 -3.91 1.39 13.96
CA LYS A 150 -2.86 2.43 13.78
C LYS A 150 -1.84 2.39 14.92
N SER A 151 -2.27 2.13 16.17
CA SER A 151 -1.35 1.99 17.30
C SER A 151 -0.43 0.77 17.16
N ILE A 152 -0.93 -0.37 16.69
CA ILE A 152 -0.14 -1.58 16.45
C ILE A 152 0.96 -1.33 15.42
N TYR A 153 0.64 -0.62 14.34
CA TYR A 153 1.65 -0.23 13.33
C TYR A 153 2.72 0.70 13.91
N LYS A 154 2.30 1.68 14.72
CA LYS A 154 3.22 2.63 15.36
C LYS A 154 4.20 1.94 16.32
N THR A 155 3.71 1.01 17.12
CA THR A 155 4.51 0.25 18.09
C THR A 155 5.54 -0.65 17.40
N ARG A 156 5.16 -1.34 16.30
CA ARG A 156 6.09 -2.17 15.54
C ARG A 156 7.19 -1.36 14.86
N ARG A 157 6.91 -0.14 14.47
CA ARG A 157 7.89 0.77 13.86
C ARG A 157 8.99 1.18 14.85
N SER A 158 8.63 1.45 16.11
CA SER A 158 9.58 1.80 17.17
C SER A 158 10.48 0.62 17.57
N THR A 159 9.94 -0.58 17.62
CA THR A 159 10.69 -1.80 18.00
C THR A 159 11.76 -2.18 16.98
N ILE A 160 11.53 -1.90 15.69
CA ILE A 160 12.51 -2.18 14.63
C ILE A 160 13.62 -1.12 14.61
N SER A 161 13.29 0.15 14.88
CA SER A 161 14.28 1.22 14.98
C SER A 161 15.27 1.01 16.14
N CYS A 162 14.80 0.48 17.28
CA CYS A 162 15.68 0.19 18.43
C CYS A 162 16.65 -0.98 18.20
N ARG A 163 16.35 -1.91 17.28
CA ARG A 163 17.25 -3.05 17.00
C ARG A 163 18.36 -2.75 16.00
N ILE A 164 18.30 -1.62 15.30
CA ILE A 164 19.32 -1.23 14.32
C ILE A 164 20.43 -0.40 15.00
N ASN A 165 20.16 0.19 16.16
CA ASN A 165 21.12 1.05 16.88
C ASN A 165 21.87 0.33 18.01
N SER A 166 21.78 -0.99 18.09
CA SER A 166 22.47 -1.80 19.12
C SER A 166 23.31 -2.93 18.47
N VAL A 167 24.15 -2.54 17.48
CA VAL A 167 25.30 -3.33 17.03
C VAL A 167 26.46 -2.39 16.76
#